data_d37f40ce3def0d1998a3928ef328e2b4
#
_entry.id   d37f40ce3def0d1998a3928ef328e2b4
#
_cell.length_a   1.000
_cell.length_b   1.000
_cell.length_c   1.000
_cell.angle_alpha   90.00
_cell.angle_beta   90.00
_cell.angle_gamma   90.00
#
_symmetry.space_group_name_H-M   'P 1'
#
loop_
_entity.id
_entity.type
_entity.pdbx_description
1 polymer ?
#
loop_
_entity_poly.entity_id
_entity_poly.type
_entity_poly.pdbx_seq_one_letter_code
_entity_poly.pdbx_strand_id
1 'polypeptide(L)'
;MAATLCSSCHAPLNSSITDLTADELTFLQRTKSKSIHIVCKNCETNFSQLKELKEDLCRMQALFEKRLEAIEAAINSPRLDITIKEEIIQESVERTLRSSNIILANVPEDPNIDDITVANDILELIDPEAVVSPGYAVRVGKSSGVSRPRLLKLKFKSPEIARMVLRKKSALAKTKFNKIVIRDDKTPMQLKHLNDLRAELARRNSNGVRFTIKYIHGVPQIVEIHGNPQPSSSSTSPNLN
;
A
#
# COMPACT_ATOMS: atom_id res chain seq x y z
N MET A 1 -49.20 -16.61 24.39
CA MET A 1 -47.93 -17.19 24.91
C MET A 1 -46.82 -16.25 24.57
N ALA A 2 -45.93 -15.89 25.50
CA ALA A 2 -44.81 -15.00 25.22
C ALA A 2 -43.79 -15.74 24.34
N ALA A 3 -43.34 -15.14 23.24
CA ALA A 3 -42.35 -15.74 22.38
C ALA A 3 -40.97 -15.77 23.07
N THR A 4 -40.24 -16.87 22.90
CA THR A 4 -38.82 -16.91 23.33
C THR A 4 -38.01 -15.99 22.42
N LEU A 5 -37.22 -15.13 23.01
CA LEU A 5 -36.42 -14.14 22.26
C LEU A 5 -34.92 -14.52 22.28
N CYS A 6 -34.23 -14.21 21.22
CA CYS A 6 -32.77 -14.31 21.19
C CYS A 6 -32.15 -13.39 22.24
N SER A 7 -31.23 -13.90 23.05
CA SER A 7 -30.59 -13.14 24.13
C SER A 7 -29.68 -11.98 23.59
N SER A 8 -29.33 -12.04 22.33
CA SER A 8 -28.45 -11.04 21.69
C SER A 8 -29.21 -10.00 20.86
N CYS A 9 -30.00 -10.42 19.87
CA CYS A 9 -30.70 -9.48 18.96
C CYS A 9 -32.18 -9.29 19.27
N HIS A 10 -32.70 -9.95 20.29
CA HIS A 10 -34.10 -9.93 20.72
C HIS A 10 -35.15 -10.35 19.66
N ALA A 11 -34.70 -11.00 18.57
CA ALA A 11 -35.61 -11.55 17.58
C ALA A 11 -36.36 -12.76 18.15
N PRO A 12 -37.61 -12.96 17.75
CA PRO A 12 -38.39 -14.13 18.19
C PRO A 12 -37.76 -15.43 17.63
N LEU A 13 -37.55 -16.40 18.51
CA LEU A 13 -36.93 -17.70 18.16
C LEU A 13 -37.99 -18.69 17.68
N ASN A 14 -37.65 -19.42 16.62
CA ASN A 14 -38.40 -20.55 16.11
C ASN A 14 -37.40 -21.66 15.66
N SER A 15 -37.90 -22.84 15.32
CA SER A 15 -37.08 -23.98 14.92
C SER A 15 -36.29 -23.75 13.60
N SER A 16 -36.64 -22.78 12.79
CA SER A 16 -35.92 -22.49 11.54
C SER A 16 -34.65 -21.63 11.75
N ILE A 17 -34.60 -20.87 12.84
CA ILE A 17 -33.48 -19.94 13.14
C ILE A 17 -32.67 -20.38 14.36
N THR A 18 -33.01 -21.54 14.95
CA THR A 18 -32.25 -22.19 16.01
C THR A 18 -32.07 -23.66 15.65
N ASP A 19 -31.20 -24.39 16.36
CA ASP A 19 -31.11 -25.87 16.25
C ASP A 19 -32.04 -26.57 17.21
N LEU A 20 -32.94 -25.85 17.85
CA LEU A 20 -33.89 -26.37 18.82
C LEU A 20 -35.21 -26.80 18.15
N THR A 21 -35.76 -27.89 18.57
CA THR A 21 -37.09 -28.36 18.17
C THR A 21 -38.19 -27.47 18.80
N ALA A 22 -39.40 -27.53 18.25
CA ALA A 22 -40.53 -26.79 18.77
C ALA A 22 -40.88 -27.20 20.24
N ASP A 23 -40.66 -28.46 20.59
CA ASP A 23 -40.90 -28.98 21.94
C ASP A 23 -39.85 -28.47 22.94
N GLU A 24 -38.58 -28.41 22.52
CA GLU A 24 -37.50 -27.84 23.34
C GLU A 24 -37.71 -26.35 23.58
N LEU A 25 -38.10 -25.59 22.57
CA LEU A 25 -38.42 -24.15 22.70
C LEU A 25 -39.61 -23.97 23.67
N THR A 26 -40.63 -24.83 23.59
CA THR A 26 -41.78 -24.78 24.49
C THR A 26 -41.39 -25.13 25.93
N PHE A 27 -40.51 -26.11 26.10
CA PHE A 27 -39.93 -26.46 27.40
C PHE A 27 -39.16 -25.30 28.03
N LEU A 28 -38.31 -24.67 27.26
CA LEU A 28 -37.51 -23.51 27.72
C LEU A 28 -38.39 -22.32 28.11
N GLN A 29 -39.50 -22.12 27.39
CA GLN A 29 -40.50 -21.07 27.78
C GLN A 29 -41.13 -21.34 29.14
N ARG A 30 -41.36 -22.59 29.48
CA ARG A 30 -41.96 -23.02 30.76
C ARG A 30 -40.99 -22.91 31.92
N THR A 31 -39.69 -23.18 31.68
CA THR A 31 -38.68 -23.30 32.75
C THR A 31 -38.24 -21.96 33.34
N LYS A 32 -38.54 -20.81 32.69
CA LYS A 32 -38.23 -19.41 33.15
C LYS A 32 -36.84 -19.24 33.79
N SER A 33 -35.90 -20.09 33.40
CA SER A 33 -34.54 -20.03 33.97
C SER A 33 -33.81 -18.79 33.44
N LYS A 34 -33.44 -17.89 34.36
CA LYS A 34 -32.64 -16.68 34.04
C LYS A 34 -31.20 -16.99 33.63
N SER A 35 -30.78 -18.27 33.79
CA SER A 35 -29.41 -18.72 33.52
C SER A 35 -29.21 -19.30 32.11
N ILE A 36 -30.30 -19.47 31.34
CA ILE A 36 -30.21 -20.03 29.99
C ILE A 36 -30.30 -18.89 28.98
N HIS A 37 -29.21 -18.69 28.24
CA HIS A 37 -29.11 -17.72 27.15
C HIS A 37 -29.20 -18.47 25.83
N ILE A 38 -30.25 -18.22 25.05
CA ILE A 38 -30.46 -18.81 23.73
C ILE A 38 -30.17 -17.76 22.70
N VAL A 39 -29.31 -18.07 21.74
CA VAL A 39 -28.97 -17.22 20.60
C VAL A 39 -29.48 -17.84 19.30
N CYS A 40 -29.89 -17.01 18.34
CA CYS A 40 -30.22 -17.49 17.01
C CYS A 40 -28.93 -17.82 16.21
N LYS A 41 -29.04 -18.67 15.19
CA LYS A 41 -27.91 -19.09 14.33
C LYS A 41 -27.09 -17.94 13.80
N ASN A 42 -27.75 -16.85 13.38
CA ASN A 42 -27.07 -15.68 12.87
C ASN A 42 -26.21 -14.97 13.95
N CYS A 43 -26.72 -14.85 15.17
CA CYS A 43 -25.95 -14.30 16.29
C CYS A 43 -24.80 -15.22 16.69
N GLU A 44 -25.00 -16.53 16.69
CA GLU A 44 -23.96 -17.53 16.97
C GLU A 44 -22.82 -17.44 15.95
N THR A 45 -23.16 -17.38 14.66
CA THR A 45 -22.17 -17.19 13.59
C THR A 45 -21.40 -15.88 13.75
N ASN A 46 -22.11 -14.77 14.04
CA ASN A 46 -21.47 -13.48 14.27
C ASN A 46 -20.54 -13.50 15.50
N PHE A 47 -20.91 -14.18 16.58
CA PHE A 47 -20.04 -14.34 17.74
C PHE A 47 -18.79 -15.15 17.43
N SER A 48 -18.91 -16.21 16.63
CA SER A 48 -17.76 -17.00 16.18
C SER A 48 -16.81 -16.17 15.34
N GLN A 49 -17.33 -15.41 14.37
CA GLN A 49 -16.52 -14.50 13.53
C GLN A 49 -15.83 -13.40 14.35
N LEU A 50 -16.52 -12.82 15.33
CA LEU A 50 -15.94 -11.82 16.23
C LEU A 50 -14.83 -12.41 17.11
N LYS A 51 -14.99 -13.66 17.54
CA LYS A 51 -13.96 -14.37 18.31
C LYS A 51 -12.72 -14.62 17.45
N GLU A 52 -12.88 -15.11 16.23
CA GLU A 52 -11.78 -15.30 15.27
C GLU A 52 -11.06 -13.98 14.97
N LEU A 53 -11.81 -12.92 14.70
CA LEU A 53 -11.24 -11.59 14.44
C LEU A 53 -10.44 -11.06 15.64
N LYS A 54 -10.95 -11.27 16.85
CA LYS A 54 -10.24 -10.92 18.09
C LYS A 54 -8.95 -11.70 18.24
N GLU A 55 -8.96 -12.99 17.96
CA GLU A 55 -7.77 -13.84 18.01
C GLU A 55 -6.73 -13.43 16.96
N ASP A 56 -7.19 -13.04 15.75
CA ASP A 56 -6.32 -12.51 14.70
C ASP A 56 -5.70 -11.16 15.09
N LEU A 57 -6.47 -10.27 15.68
CA LEU A 57 -5.97 -9.00 16.19
C LEU A 57 -4.92 -9.21 17.28
N CYS A 58 -5.16 -10.11 18.23
CA CYS A 58 -4.18 -10.44 19.27
C CYS A 58 -2.90 -11.04 18.69
N ARG A 59 -3.01 -11.91 17.67
CA ARG A 59 -1.84 -12.46 16.96
C ARG A 59 -1.05 -11.36 16.24
N MET A 60 -1.74 -10.46 15.55
CA MET A 60 -1.11 -9.33 14.87
C MET A 60 -0.41 -8.40 15.87
N GLN A 61 -1.07 -8.07 16.97
CA GLN A 61 -0.50 -7.22 18.02
C GLN A 61 0.79 -7.83 18.60
N ALA A 62 0.76 -9.11 18.97
CA ALA A 62 1.94 -9.80 19.47
C ALA A 62 3.10 -9.83 18.45
N LEU A 63 2.77 -9.92 17.16
CA LEU A 63 3.76 -9.90 16.08
C LEU A 63 4.38 -8.49 15.91
N PHE A 64 3.58 -7.44 16.08
CA PHE A 64 4.07 -6.07 16.06
C PHE A 64 4.95 -5.76 17.28
N GLU A 65 4.53 -6.16 18.48
CA GLU A 65 5.29 -5.99 19.71
C GLU A 65 6.66 -6.66 19.58
N LYS A 66 6.71 -7.92 19.15
CA LYS A 66 7.98 -8.64 18.92
C LYS A 66 8.87 -7.94 17.88
N ARG A 67 8.29 -7.34 16.83
CA ARG A 67 9.07 -6.59 15.84
C ARG A 67 9.58 -5.27 16.38
N LEU A 68 8.81 -4.58 17.21
CA LEU A 68 9.24 -3.37 17.90
C LEU A 68 10.38 -3.66 18.85
N GLU A 69 10.27 -4.69 19.70
CA GLU A 69 11.35 -5.14 20.59
C GLU A 69 12.65 -5.45 19.83
N ALA A 70 12.54 -6.14 18.68
CA ALA A 70 13.71 -6.43 17.86
C ALA A 70 14.35 -5.16 17.26
N ILE A 71 13.56 -4.17 16.87
CA ILE A 71 14.02 -2.88 16.36
C ILE A 71 14.66 -2.08 17.50
N GLU A 72 14.01 -2.02 18.66
CA GLU A 72 14.56 -1.34 19.85
C GLU A 72 15.87 -1.97 20.31
N ALA A 73 15.95 -3.30 20.33
CA ALA A 73 17.19 -4.02 20.65
C ALA A 73 18.30 -3.72 19.63
N ALA A 74 17.96 -3.62 18.34
CA ALA A 74 18.91 -3.26 17.30
C ALA A 74 19.41 -1.81 17.42
N ILE A 75 18.51 -0.87 17.73
CA ILE A 75 18.83 0.55 17.93
C ILE A 75 19.65 0.76 19.20
N ASN A 76 19.33 0.04 20.28
CA ASN A 76 20.02 0.13 21.56
C ASN A 76 21.29 -0.75 21.64
N SER A 77 21.62 -1.46 20.57
CA SER A 77 22.85 -2.22 20.49
C SER A 77 24.06 -1.29 20.72
N PRO A 78 24.98 -1.63 21.62
CA PRO A 78 26.16 -0.79 21.91
C PRO A 78 27.11 -0.64 20.72
N ARG A 79 26.85 -1.36 19.61
CA ARG A 79 27.62 -1.27 18.37
C ARG A 79 27.13 -0.19 17.38
N LEU A 80 25.93 0.38 17.59
CA LEU A 80 25.48 1.49 16.75
C LEU A 80 26.05 2.79 17.33
N ASP A 81 26.96 3.39 16.60
CA ASP A 81 27.44 4.75 16.88
C ASP A 81 26.26 5.74 16.94
N ILE A 82 26.34 6.71 17.84
CA ILE A 82 25.32 7.76 18.02
C ILE A 82 25.04 8.44 16.69
N THR A 83 26.07 8.71 15.88
CA THR A 83 25.98 9.29 14.54
C THR A 83 25.07 8.48 13.62
N ILE A 84 25.19 7.15 13.62
CA ILE A 84 24.34 6.27 12.79
C ILE A 84 22.89 6.31 13.27
N LYS A 85 22.65 6.38 14.58
CA LYS A 85 21.30 6.53 15.14
C LYS A 85 20.66 7.84 14.69
N GLU A 86 21.38 8.94 14.73
CA GLU A 86 20.93 10.25 14.27
C GLU A 86 20.58 10.23 12.76
N GLU A 87 21.45 9.64 11.94
CA GLU A 87 21.21 9.48 10.51
C GLU A 87 19.93 8.66 10.20
N ILE A 88 19.70 7.57 10.94
CA ILE A 88 18.49 6.76 10.79
C ILE A 88 17.24 7.54 11.17
N ILE A 89 17.29 8.30 12.26
CA ILE A 89 16.16 9.14 12.71
C ILE A 89 15.89 10.22 11.67
N GLN A 90 16.90 10.92 11.21
CA GLN A 90 16.80 11.98 10.21
C GLN A 90 16.21 11.43 8.89
N GLU A 91 16.73 10.29 8.43
CA GLU A 91 16.21 9.64 7.22
C GLU A 91 14.73 9.23 7.38
N SER A 92 14.34 8.71 8.54
CA SER A 92 12.96 8.35 8.84
C SER A 92 12.03 9.56 8.78
N VAL A 93 12.43 10.67 9.38
CA VAL A 93 11.69 11.94 9.34
C VAL A 93 11.59 12.46 7.89
N GLU A 94 12.70 12.47 7.14
CA GLU A 94 12.68 12.89 5.74
C GLU A 94 11.74 12.04 4.89
N ARG A 95 11.75 10.71 5.05
CA ARG A 95 10.82 9.82 4.34
C ARG A 95 9.36 10.17 4.64
N THR A 96 9.05 10.44 5.89
CA THR A 96 7.71 10.82 6.31
C THR A 96 7.28 12.14 5.68
N LEU A 97 8.14 13.15 5.71
CA LEU A 97 7.88 14.46 5.10
C LEU A 97 7.70 14.38 3.57
N ARG A 98 8.45 13.50 2.89
CA ARG A 98 8.38 13.31 1.44
C ARG A 98 7.29 12.35 0.99
N SER A 99 6.71 11.57 1.90
CA SER A 99 5.70 10.55 1.56
C SER A 99 4.43 11.11 0.90
N SER A 100 4.11 12.38 1.16
CA SER A 100 2.99 13.10 0.55
C SER A 100 3.36 13.84 -0.73
N ASN A 101 4.61 13.72 -1.22
CA ASN A 101 5.07 14.40 -2.41
C ASN A 101 5.19 13.44 -3.60
N ILE A 102 5.03 14.00 -4.80
CA ILE A 102 5.42 13.35 -6.05
C ILE A 102 6.27 14.30 -6.89
N ILE A 103 7.04 13.72 -7.79
CA ILE A 103 7.89 14.43 -8.75
C ILE A 103 7.40 14.12 -10.16
N LEU A 104 7.11 15.16 -10.92
CA LEU A 104 6.80 15.07 -12.34
C LEU A 104 8.03 15.52 -13.15
N ALA A 105 8.45 14.68 -14.08
CA ALA A 105 9.50 15.03 -15.05
C ALA A 105 8.88 15.24 -16.44
N ASN A 106 9.54 16.06 -17.26
CA ASN A 106 9.15 16.41 -18.62
C ASN A 106 7.84 17.23 -18.70
N VAL A 107 7.47 17.95 -17.64
CA VAL A 107 6.37 18.91 -17.68
C VAL A 107 6.90 20.20 -18.30
N PRO A 108 6.34 20.67 -19.43
CA PRO A 108 6.79 21.91 -20.07
C PRO A 108 6.77 23.10 -19.11
N GLU A 109 7.72 24.00 -19.25
CA GLU A 109 7.75 25.27 -18.53
C GLU A 109 7.19 26.34 -19.44
N ASP A 110 6.03 26.90 -19.11
CA ASP A 110 5.44 28.03 -19.80
C ASP A 110 5.36 29.19 -18.80
N PRO A 111 6.01 30.33 -19.07
CA PRO A 111 5.98 31.47 -18.17
C PRO A 111 4.59 32.12 -18.03
N ASN A 112 3.67 31.81 -18.94
CA ASN A 112 2.31 32.35 -18.93
C ASN A 112 1.30 31.44 -18.21
N ILE A 113 1.68 30.22 -17.85
CA ILE A 113 0.79 29.25 -17.21
C ILE A 113 1.36 28.87 -15.85
N ASP A 114 0.53 28.99 -14.82
CA ASP A 114 0.92 28.57 -13.48
C ASP A 114 1.12 27.05 -13.40
N ASP A 115 2.21 26.65 -12.77
CA ASP A 115 2.56 25.25 -12.56
C ASP A 115 1.47 24.45 -11.80
N ILE A 116 0.67 25.10 -10.95
CA ILE A 116 -0.46 24.47 -10.25
C ILE A 116 -1.56 24.12 -11.24
N THR A 117 -1.86 25.00 -12.18
CA THR A 117 -2.86 24.77 -13.23
C THR A 117 -2.45 23.57 -14.07
N VAL A 118 -1.21 23.55 -14.55
CA VAL A 118 -0.67 22.41 -15.33
C VAL A 118 -0.70 21.13 -14.53
N ALA A 119 -0.37 21.19 -13.24
CA ALA A 119 -0.39 20.02 -12.36
C ALA A 119 -1.81 19.47 -12.20
N ASN A 120 -2.80 20.34 -12.00
CA ASN A 120 -4.19 19.94 -11.84
C ASN A 120 -4.75 19.34 -13.13
N ASP A 121 -4.45 19.89 -14.30
CA ASP A 121 -4.83 19.33 -15.61
C ASP A 121 -4.29 17.89 -15.80
N ILE A 122 -3.06 17.64 -15.33
CA ILE A 122 -2.44 16.32 -15.39
C ILE A 122 -3.13 15.36 -14.40
N LEU A 123 -3.39 15.84 -13.18
CA LEU A 123 -3.95 15.03 -12.11
C LEU A 123 -5.42 14.69 -12.35
N GLU A 124 -6.21 15.58 -12.93
CA GLU A 124 -7.60 15.34 -13.30
C GLU A 124 -7.76 14.13 -14.23
N LEU A 125 -6.78 13.91 -15.12
CA LEU A 125 -6.76 12.73 -16.01
C LEU A 125 -6.40 11.43 -15.29
N ILE A 126 -5.79 11.52 -14.12
CA ILE A 126 -5.39 10.36 -13.31
C ILE A 126 -6.46 10.06 -12.27
N ASP A 127 -6.88 11.09 -11.56
CA ASP A 127 -7.88 11.05 -10.51
C ASP A 127 -8.45 12.44 -10.25
N PRO A 128 -9.73 12.69 -10.57
CA PRO A 128 -10.37 14.00 -10.38
C PRO A 128 -10.35 14.51 -8.93
N GLU A 129 -10.21 13.62 -7.96
CA GLU A 129 -10.13 13.98 -6.54
C GLU A 129 -8.72 14.36 -6.08
N ALA A 130 -7.69 14.10 -6.88
CA ALA A 130 -6.30 14.37 -6.57
C ALA A 130 -5.91 15.82 -6.85
N VAL A 131 -6.49 16.76 -6.15
CA VAL A 131 -6.21 18.19 -6.31
C VAL A 131 -4.98 18.60 -5.49
N VAL A 132 -4.07 19.36 -6.10
CA VAL A 132 -2.92 19.97 -5.42
C VAL A 132 -3.39 21.22 -4.67
N SER A 133 -3.01 21.33 -3.39
CA SER A 133 -3.28 22.54 -2.62
C SER A 133 -2.50 23.73 -3.20
N PRO A 134 -3.08 24.95 -3.21
CA PRO A 134 -2.40 26.14 -3.67
C PRO A 134 -1.03 26.33 -2.99
N GLY A 135 0.00 26.73 -3.77
CA GLY A 135 1.36 26.96 -3.27
C GLY A 135 2.23 25.71 -3.13
N TYR A 136 1.74 24.53 -3.49
CA TYR A 136 2.50 23.28 -3.36
C TYR A 136 3.00 22.66 -4.68
N ALA A 137 2.95 23.39 -5.79
CA ALA A 137 3.63 23.04 -7.03
C ALA A 137 4.91 23.89 -7.16
N VAL A 138 6.09 23.27 -7.14
CA VAL A 138 7.37 23.97 -7.13
C VAL A 138 8.34 23.31 -8.11
N ARG A 139 8.96 24.11 -8.96
CA ARG A 139 10.05 23.64 -9.83
C ARG A 139 11.33 23.42 -9.03
N VAL A 140 11.91 22.24 -9.17
CA VAL A 140 13.13 21.83 -8.46
C VAL A 140 14.30 21.76 -9.44
N GLY A 141 15.42 22.37 -9.06
CA GLY A 141 16.64 22.41 -9.85
C GLY A 141 16.93 23.80 -10.45
N LYS A 142 18.14 23.96 -10.98
CA LYS A 142 18.55 25.18 -11.65
C LYS A 142 17.90 25.29 -13.03
N SER A 143 17.45 26.46 -13.40
CA SER A 143 17.04 26.76 -14.79
C SER A 143 18.27 26.68 -15.67
N SER A 144 18.35 25.66 -16.51
CA SER A 144 19.54 25.48 -17.38
C SER A 144 19.40 26.11 -18.76
N GLY A 145 18.27 26.73 -19.04
CA GLY A 145 18.01 27.40 -20.36
C GLY A 145 18.04 26.43 -21.56
N VAL A 146 18.27 25.14 -21.36
CA VAL A 146 18.52 24.16 -22.42
C VAL A 146 17.64 22.92 -22.23
N SER A 147 16.94 22.60 -23.28
CA SER A 147 16.31 21.32 -23.69
C SER A 147 15.52 20.45 -22.70
N ARG A 148 15.66 20.56 -21.40
CA ARG A 148 14.88 19.75 -20.43
C ARG A 148 14.24 20.65 -19.37
N PRO A 149 12.91 20.59 -19.23
CA PRO A 149 12.22 21.32 -18.18
C PRO A 149 12.65 20.79 -16.80
N ARG A 150 12.67 21.71 -15.81
CA ARG A 150 12.94 21.36 -14.41
C ARG A 150 11.88 20.40 -13.89
N LEU A 151 12.27 19.61 -12.90
CA LEU A 151 11.33 18.73 -12.22
C LEU A 151 10.26 19.55 -11.50
N LEU A 152 9.01 19.14 -11.61
CA LEU A 152 7.91 19.75 -10.87
C LEU A 152 7.57 18.88 -9.66
N LYS A 153 7.75 19.43 -8.47
CA LYS A 153 7.42 18.79 -7.21
C LYS A 153 6.03 19.23 -6.76
N LEU A 154 5.17 18.26 -6.51
CA LEU A 154 3.82 18.46 -6.00
C LEU A 154 3.72 17.89 -4.59
N LYS A 155 3.02 18.60 -3.70
CA LYS A 155 2.71 18.11 -2.34
C LYS A 155 1.21 17.98 -2.16
N PHE A 156 0.78 16.85 -1.64
CA PHE A 156 -0.62 16.56 -1.32
C PHE A 156 -0.89 16.70 0.18
N LYS A 157 -2.17 16.71 0.52
CA LYS A 157 -2.62 16.75 1.93
C LYS A 157 -2.22 15.49 2.70
N SER A 158 -2.14 14.35 2.03
CA SER A 158 -1.81 13.09 2.67
C SER A 158 -0.98 12.17 1.77
N PRO A 159 -0.21 11.24 2.36
CA PRO A 159 0.54 10.22 1.62
C PRO A 159 -0.35 9.26 0.82
N GLU A 160 -1.60 9.07 1.22
CA GLU A 160 -2.57 8.20 0.55
C GLU A 160 -2.89 8.71 -0.85
N ILE A 161 -3.11 10.03 -0.98
CA ILE A 161 -3.37 10.69 -2.27
C ILE A 161 -2.15 10.52 -3.18
N ALA A 162 -0.95 10.78 -2.67
CA ALA A 162 0.29 10.60 -3.45
C ALA A 162 0.44 9.16 -3.95
N ARG A 163 0.19 8.17 -3.08
CA ARG A 163 0.22 6.75 -3.43
C ARG A 163 -0.84 6.35 -4.46
N MET A 164 -2.03 6.95 -4.37
CA MET A 164 -3.12 6.72 -5.33
C MET A 164 -2.74 7.22 -6.73
N VAL A 165 -2.21 8.45 -6.83
CA VAL A 165 -1.71 9.01 -8.09
C VAL A 165 -0.59 8.14 -8.68
N LEU A 166 0.37 7.70 -7.86
CA LEU A 166 1.45 6.81 -8.30
C LEU A 166 0.95 5.46 -8.83
N ARG A 167 -0.13 4.91 -8.28
CA ARG A 167 -0.75 3.66 -8.75
C ARG A 167 -1.49 3.84 -10.06
N LYS A 168 -2.20 4.98 -10.21
CA LYS A 168 -3.03 5.27 -11.38
C LYS A 168 -2.26 5.96 -12.54
N LYS A 169 -0.97 6.27 -12.39
CA LYS A 169 -0.16 7.03 -13.37
C LYS A 169 -0.15 6.46 -14.78
N SER A 170 -0.43 5.16 -14.95
CA SER A 170 -0.55 4.52 -16.26
C SER A 170 -1.70 5.10 -17.12
N ALA A 171 -2.67 5.79 -16.52
CA ALA A 171 -3.74 6.48 -17.23
C ALA A 171 -3.20 7.54 -18.20
N LEU A 172 -2.04 8.15 -17.88
CA LEU A 172 -1.42 9.16 -18.76
C LEU A 172 -0.88 8.61 -20.08
N ALA A 173 -0.62 7.31 -20.17
CA ALA A 173 0.00 6.71 -21.37
C ALA A 173 -0.80 6.94 -22.65
N LYS A 174 -2.12 7.12 -22.55
CA LYS A 174 -3.04 7.33 -23.68
C LYS A 174 -3.46 8.80 -23.87
N THR A 175 -2.82 9.72 -23.16
CA THR A 175 -3.17 11.16 -23.19
C THR A 175 -2.09 11.99 -23.87
N LYS A 176 -2.36 13.29 -24.08
CA LYS A 176 -1.36 14.26 -24.53
C LYS A 176 -0.15 14.37 -23.61
N PHE A 177 -0.26 13.90 -22.37
CA PHE A 177 0.78 13.93 -21.36
C PHE A 177 1.59 12.62 -21.25
N ASN A 178 1.56 11.77 -22.25
CA ASN A 178 2.25 10.46 -22.26
C ASN A 178 3.77 10.52 -22.06
N LYS A 179 4.39 11.69 -22.31
CA LYS A 179 5.83 11.92 -22.09
C LYS A 179 6.16 12.29 -20.63
N ILE A 180 5.15 12.62 -19.82
CA ILE A 180 5.36 12.98 -18.43
C ILE A 180 5.61 11.71 -17.60
N VAL A 181 6.65 11.77 -16.77
CA VAL A 181 7.02 10.68 -15.89
C VAL A 181 6.73 11.08 -14.44
N ILE A 182 5.85 10.32 -13.79
CA ILE A 182 5.50 10.54 -12.38
C ILE A 182 6.29 9.57 -11.51
N ARG A 183 6.94 10.10 -10.48
CA ARG A 183 7.78 9.36 -9.52
C ARG A 183 7.46 9.81 -8.10
N ASP A 184 7.76 8.96 -7.14
CA ASP A 184 7.81 9.30 -5.72
C ASP A 184 9.01 10.22 -5.41
N ASP A 185 8.86 11.10 -4.41
CA ASP A 185 9.92 12.01 -3.93
C ASP A 185 10.83 11.23 -2.95
N LYS A 186 11.82 10.53 -3.50
CA LYS A 186 12.78 9.74 -2.71
C LYS A 186 13.82 10.63 -2.04
N THR A 187 14.24 10.21 -0.82
CA THR A 187 15.40 10.83 -0.17
C THR A 187 16.70 10.51 -0.92
N PRO A 188 17.77 11.30 -0.71
CA PRO A 188 19.08 11.01 -1.28
C PRO A 188 19.58 9.59 -0.89
N MET A 189 19.35 9.16 0.35
CA MET A 189 19.71 7.82 0.84
C MET A 189 18.94 6.73 0.10
N GLN A 190 17.63 6.89 -0.12
CA GLN A 190 16.82 5.97 -0.91
C GLN A 190 17.28 5.90 -2.37
N LEU A 191 17.66 7.03 -2.97
CA LEU A 191 18.17 7.06 -4.35
C LEU A 191 19.51 6.37 -4.46
N LYS A 192 20.42 6.62 -3.51
CA LYS A 192 21.72 5.93 -3.45
C LYS A 192 21.52 4.42 -3.33
N HIS A 193 20.75 3.97 -2.35
CA HIS A 193 20.45 2.56 -2.17
C HIS A 193 19.84 1.90 -3.42
N LEU A 194 18.91 2.58 -4.10
CA LEU A 194 18.31 2.06 -5.32
C LEU A 194 19.34 1.96 -6.47
N ASN A 195 20.29 2.90 -6.56
CA ASN A 195 21.34 2.84 -7.56
C ASN A 195 22.35 1.73 -7.27
N ASP A 196 22.69 1.51 -6.00
CA ASP A 196 23.54 0.41 -5.56
C ASP A 196 22.90 -0.94 -5.89
N LEU A 197 21.59 -1.08 -5.63
CA LEU A 197 20.83 -2.27 -6.01
C LEU A 197 20.77 -2.49 -7.53
N ARG A 198 20.68 -1.44 -8.33
CA ARG A 198 20.71 -1.55 -9.81
C ARG A 198 22.07 -2.01 -10.31
N ALA A 199 23.15 -1.48 -9.73
CA ALA A 199 24.51 -1.91 -10.08
C ALA A 199 24.71 -3.40 -9.70
N GLU A 200 24.29 -3.79 -8.52
CA GLU A 200 24.36 -5.19 -8.07
C GLU A 200 23.46 -6.12 -8.92
N LEU A 201 22.26 -5.66 -9.31
CA LEU A 201 21.36 -6.39 -10.18
C LEU A 201 22.02 -6.67 -11.56
N ALA A 202 22.66 -5.64 -12.13
CA ALA A 202 23.38 -5.78 -13.39
C ALA A 202 24.51 -6.82 -13.28
N ARG A 203 25.25 -6.80 -12.17
CA ARG A 203 26.31 -7.77 -11.87
C ARG A 203 25.77 -9.20 -11.73
N ARG A 204 24.63 -9.39 -11.05
CA ARG A 204 24.03 -10.73 -10.86
C ARG A 204 23.46 -11.30 -12.15
N ASN A 205 22.77 -10.47 -12.94
CA ASN A 205 22.15 -10.90 -14.19
C ASN A 205 23.19 -11.29 -15.27
N SER A 206 24.47 -10.93 -15.13
CA SER A 206 25.54 -11.38 -16.04
C SER A 206 25.84 -12.88 -15.90
N ASN A 207 25.41 -13.53 -14.82
CA ASN A 207 25.71 -14.94 -14.52
C ASN A 207 24.62 -15.93 -14.98
N GLY A 208 23.67 -15.50 -15.81
CA GLY A 208 22.65 -16.39 -16.40
C GLY A 208 21.39 -16.63 -15.54
N VAL A 209 21.42 -16.32 -14.26
CA VAL A 209 20.23 -16.33 -13.38
C VAL A 209 19.55 -14.98 -13.48
N ARG A 210 18.21 -15.00 -13.63
CA ARG A 210 17.44 -13.74 -13.75
C ARG A 210 16.99 -13.23 -12.38
N PHE A 211 17.43 -12.04 -12.07
CA PHE A 211 17.01 -11.30 -10.87
C PHE A 211 16.22 -10.04 -11.25
N THR A 212 15.40 -9.55 -10.34
CA THR A 212 14.68 -8.27 -10.47
C THR A 212 14.61 -7.54 -9.13
N ILE A 213 14.38 -6.23 -9.16
CA ILE A 213 14.13 -5.45 -7.95
C ILE A 213 12.63 -5.46 -7.67
N LYS A 214 12.23 -5.99 -6.51
CA LYS A 214 10.85 -5.89 -5.99
C LYS A 214 10.84 -5.07 -4.70
N TYR A 215 9.73 -4.38 -4.47
CA TYR A 215 9.50 -3.66 -3.22
C TYR A 215 8.77 -4.58 -2.23
N ILE A 216 9.47 -4.97 -1.17
CA ILE A 216 8.94 -5.78 -0.08
C ILE A 216 8.80 -4.86 1.14
N HIS A 217 7.59 -4.68 1.63
CA HIS A 217 7.27 -3.71 2.70
C HIS A 217 7.81 -2.28 2.44
N GLY A 218 7.77 -1.85 1.17
CA GLY A 218 8.25 -0.52 0.77
C GLY A 218 9.78 -0.40 0.63
N VAL A 219 10.54 -1.46 0.88
CA VAL A 219 11.99 -1.50 0.72
C VAL A 219 12.34 -2.26 -0.57
N PRO A 220 13.14 -1.66 -1.48
CA PRO A 220 13.58 -2.35 -2.69
C PRO A 220 14.58 -3.45 -2.33
N GLN A 221 14.38 -4.64 -2.89
CA GLN A 221 15.24 -5.81 -2.70
C GLN A 221 15.43 -6.55 -4.01
N ILE A 222 16.61 -7.15 -4.20
CA ILE A 222 16.88 -8.04 -5.34
C ILE A 222 16.28 -9.41 -5.02
N VAL A 223 15.40 -9.88 -5.90
CA VAL A 223 14.77 -11.20 -5.81
C VAL A 223 15.01 -11.98 -7.09
N GLU A 224 15.20 -13.28 -6.96
CA GLU A 224 15.32 -14.19 -8.08
C GLU A 224 13.95 -14.38 -8.76
N ILE A 225 13.96 -14.41 -10.08
CA ILE A 225 12.76 -14.72 -10.86
C ILE A 225 12.77 -16.22 -11.13
N HIS A 226 12.04 -16.98 -10.32
CA HIS A 226 11.74 -18.36 -10.61
C HIS A 226 10.69 -18.41 -11.73
N GLY A 227 11.13 -18.37 -12.98
CA GLY A 227 10.26 -18.51 -14.15
C GLY A 227 10.55 -19.83 -14.85
N ASN A 228 9.49 -20.61 -15.12
CA ASN A 228 9.59 -21.70 -16.10
C ASN A 228 10.17 -21.14 -17.41
N PRO A 229 11.22 -21.72 -17.96
CA PRO A 229 11.68 -21.31 -19.28
C PRO A 229 10.58 -21.66 -20.29
N GLN A 230 9.86 -20.66 -20.77
CA GLN A 230 9.10 -20.87 -22.00
C GLN A 230 10.11 -21.21 -23.11
N PRO A 231 9.90 -22.32 -23.80
CA PRO A 231 10.77 -22.65 -24.94
C PRO A 231 10.66 -21.51 -25.96
N SER A 232 11.79 -20.92 -26.29
CA SER A 232 11.92 -19.98 -27.38
C SER A 232 11.36 -20.64 -28.63
N SER A 233 10.22 -20.16 -29.13
CA SER A 233 9.74 -20.52 -30.46
C SER A 233 10.76 -20.04 -31.47
N SER A 234 11.59 -20.97 -31.93
CA SER A 234 12.42 -20.82 -33.13
C SER A 234 11.48 -20.58 -34.32
N SER A 235 11.39 -19.34 -34.76
CA SER A 235 10.77 -19.01 -36.06
C SER A 235 11.66 -19.52 -37.16
N THR A 236 11.40 -20.75 -37.60
CA THR A 236 11.88 -21.28 -38.86
C THR A 236 11.14 -20.53 -39.95
N SER A 237 11.81 -19.65 -40.64
CA SER A 237 11.33 -19.03 -41.87
C SER A 237 11.31 -20.10 -42.96
N PRO A 238 10.21 -20.32 -43.68
CA PRO A 238 10.25 -21.17 -44.86
C PRO A 238 10.89 -20.38 -46.02
N ASN A 239 12.00 -20.90 -46.52
CA ASN A 239 12.50 -20.54 -47.85
C ASN A 239 11.42 -20.84 -48.90
N LEU A 240 11.05 -19.85 -49.69
CA LEU A 240 10.33 -19.99 -50.94
C LEU A 240 11.32 -19.84 -52.07
N ASN A 241 11.42 -20.93 -52.85
CA ASN A 241 11.93 -20.91 -54.20
C ASN A 241 11.01 -20.13 -55.12
#